data_67fb3cbef5d32aa8b4fad9062f100318
#
_entry.id   67fb3cbef5d32aa8b4fad9062f100318
#
_cell.length_a   1.000
_cell.length_b   1.000
_cell.length_c   1.000
_cell.angle_alpha   90.00
_cell.angle_beta   90.00
_cell.angle_gamma   90.00
#
_symmetry.space_group_name_H-M   'P 1'
#
loop_
_entity.id
_entity.type
_entity.pdbx_description
1 polymer ?
#
loop_
_entity_poly.entity_id
_entity_poly.type
_entity_poly.pdbx_seq_one_letter_code
_entity_poly.pdbx_strand_id
1 'polypeptide(L)'
;MFKYLLLKSIYAISDVDVVERSRYDMSFKYFLGMTPEEDVINPSSLTKFRKLRLKDSDLLNLLIGKTVRIAIEKGIIKSKSIILDATHTLSRSNPFSALEVLKERSKILRKAVYQFDEGFKSKMPPKNIENDLDKELEYCNKLAKCIEDEASLVGIPTVKEKLNLLKETTQDTDEQMIFSKDADAKTGHKSADSSFFGYKTHIAMSEERIITAAVVTSGEKGDGPELPKLLAMSQENGMEVDTIIGDAAYSGKENLKIALEQDIKIVARLNPSITQGFRKDEDKFDYNKDADLFVCPAGHLAIRKARQNKKNVGKNQVDTYYFNVEKCKVCPLKEGCYKDGAKSKTYSVSIKSELHQEQMAFQETDYYKQKSKHRYKIEAKNSELKNVHGYGRANSYGIENMQMQGAMAIFTVNLKRILKLI
;
A
#
# COMPACT_ATOMS: atom_id res chain seq x y z
N MET A 1 -2.54 18.88 25.54
CA MET A 1 -1.67 18.19 24.55
C MET A 1 -2.47 17.65 23.36
N PHE A 2 -3.45 16.75 23.55
CA PHE A 2 -4.25 16.20 22.45
C PHE A 2 -4.98 17.28 21.63
N LYS A 3 -5.53 18.31 22.27
CA LYS A 3 -6.19 19.42 21.57
C LYS A 3 -5.26 20.17 20.61
N TYR A 4 -3.96 20.33 20.93
CA TYR A 4 -2.96 20.88 19.99
C TYR A 4 -2.80 20.00 18.74
N LEU A 5 -2.75 18.68 18.90
CA LEU A 5 -2.67 17.76 17.76
C LEU A 5 -3.94 17.84 16.88
N LEU A 6 -5.09 18.06 17.51
CA LEU A 6 -6.34 18.25 16.76
C LEU A 6 -6.34 19.57 15.98
N LEU A 7 -5.95 20.69 16.61
CA LEU A 7 -5.77 21.97 15.90
C LEU A 7 -4.79 21.85 14.73
N LYS A 8 -3.65 21.18 14.98
CA LYS A 8 -2.67 20.89 13.93
C LYS A 8 -3.31 20.18 12.73
N SER A 9 -4.12 19.16 12.97
CA SER A 9 -4.80 18.38 11.92
C SER A 9 -5.92 19.17 11.23
N ILE A 10 -6.68 19.97 11.98
CA ILE A 10 -7.75 20.82 11.43
C ILE A 10 -7.19 21.83 10.41
N TYR A 11 -6.06 22.45 10.74
CA TYR A 11 -5.46 23.54 9.96
C TYR A 11 -4.30 23.08 9.07
N ALA A 12 -3.93 21.79 9.11
CA ALA A 12 -2.81 21.20 8.37
C ALA A 12 -1.47 21.96 8.55
N ILE A 13 -1.18 22.42 9.77
CA ILE A 13 0.02 23.21 10.14
C ILE A 13 1.06 22.36 10.88
N SER A 14 2.27 22.90 11.07
CA SER A 14 3.35 22.22 11.80
C SER A 14 3.15 22.25 13.33
N ASP A 15 3.98 21.47 14.07
CA ASP A 15 3.99 21.53 15.54
C ASP A 15 4.44 22.92 16.05
N VAL A 16 5.34 23.56 15.33
CA VAL A 16 5.81 24.91 15.66
C VAL A 16 4.69 25.91 15.43
N ASP A 17 4.07 25.88 14.24
CA ASP A 17 3.04 26.84 13.87
C ASP A 17 1.80 26.76 14.77
N VAL A 18 1.36 25.54 15.16
CA VAL A 18 0.20 25.42 16.04
C VAL A 18 0.48 26.03 17.43
N VAL A 19 1.70 25.87 17.95
CA VAL A 19 2.09 26.45 19.23
C VAL A 19 2.24 27.97 19.12
N GLU A 20 2.96 28.46 18.10
CA GLU A 20 3.12 29.90 17.89
C GLU A 20 1.77 30.60 17.68
N ARG A 21 0.89 30.02 16.83
CA ARG A 21 -0.45 30.55 16.62
C ARG A 21 -1.28 30.59 17.90
N SER A 22 -1.10 29.60 18.79
CA SER A 22 -1.79 29.56 20.08
C SER A 22 -1.36 30.67 21.05
N ARG A 23 -0.26 31.41 20.77
CA ARG A 23 0.16 32.55 21.62
C ARG A 23 -0.75 33.76 21.45
N TYR A 24 -1.18 34.04 20.24
CA TYR A 24 -1.92 35.25 19.88
C TYR A 24 -3.32 35.01 19.36
N ASP A 25 -3.68 33.80 18.94
CA ASP A 25 -5.01 33.48 18.46
C ASP A 25 -5.92 33.08 19.63
N MET A 26 -6.81 33.97 20.01
CA MET A 26 -7.74 33.78 21.12
C MET A 26 -8.69 32.59 20.89
N SER A 27 -9.04 32.28 19.64
CA SER A 27 -9.87 31.10 19.32
C SER A 27 -9.12 29.80 19.65
N PHE A 28 -7.81 29.77 19.41
CA PHE A 28 -6.95 28.64 19.79
C PHE A 28 -6.85 28.52 21.32
N LYS A 29 -6.56 29.63 22.02
CA LYS A 29 -6.51 29.63 23.50
C LYS A 29 -7.84 29.16 24.12
N TYR A 30 -8.95 29.68 23.64
CA TYR A 30 -10.28 29.24 24.09
C TYR A 30 -10.50 27.72 23.86
N PHE A 31 -10.21 27.22 22.68
CA PHE A 31 -10.33 25.79 22.39
C PHE A 31 -9.43 24.93 23.26
N LEU A 32 -8.22 25.39 23.56
CA LEU A 32 -7.27 24.72 24.44
C LEU A 32 -7.72 24.74 25.92
N GLY A 33 -8.60 25.67 26.30
CA GLY A 33 -9.05 25.92 27.65
C GLY A 33 -8.05 26.76 28.43
N MET A 34 -7.38 27.69 27.75
CA MET A 34 -6.34 28.57 28.30
C MET A 34 -6.87 30.00 28.47
N THR A 35 -6.37 30.71 29.46
CA THR A 35 -6.60 32.15 29.57
C THR A 35 -5.70 32.94 28.63
N PRO A 36 -6.00 34.22 28.32
CA PRO A 36 -5.17 35.06 27.46
C PRO A 36 -3.71 35.15 27.91
N GLU A 37 -3.46 35.16 29.18
CA GLU A 37 -2.15 35.36 29.83
C GLU A 37 -1.33 34.06 29.94
N GLU A 38 -1.99 32.90 29.85
CA GLU A 38 -1.29 31.61 29.99
C GLU A 38 -0.28 31.39 28.90
N ASP A 39 0.91 30.93 29.30
CA ASP A 39 1.97 30.54 28.37
C ASP A 39 1.65 29.23 27.63
N VAL A 40 1.99 29.22 26.35
CA VAL A 40 1.85 28.02 25.52
C VAL A 40 2.99 27.02 25.76
N ILE A 41 2.76 25.77 25.41
CA ILE A 41 3.74 24.71 25.55
C ILE A 41 4.94 24.90 24.58
N ASN A 42 6.06 24.23 24.87
CA ASN A 42 7.14 24.12 23.91
C ASN A 42 6.74 23.15 22.78
N PRO A 43 6.99 23.47 21.49
CA PRO A 43 6.67 22.59 20.36
C PRO A 43 7.24 21.16 20.49
N SER A 44 8.43 21.00 21.09
CA SER A 44 9.04 19.69 21.33
C SER A 44 8.21 18.79 22.26
N SER A 45 7.37 19.39 23.10
CA SER A 45 6.45 18.66 24.00
C SER A 45 5.43 17.84 23.23
N LEU A 46 5.01 18.27 22.03
CA LEU A 46 4.11 17.51 21.17
C LEU A 46 4.78 16.23 20.64
N THR A 47 6.07 16.33 20.28
CA THR A 47 6.86 15.17 19.87
C THR A 47 7.04 14.17 21.03
N LYS A 48 7.36 14.68 22.24
CA LYS A 48 7.46 13.84 23.43
C LYS A 48 6.12 13.17 23.78
N PHE A 49 5.01 13.92 23.67
CA PHE A 49 3.66 13.40 23.93
C PHE A 49 3.31 12.26 22.98
N ARG A 50 3.57 12.40 21.67
CA ARG A 50 3.36 11.31 20.69
C ARG A 50 4.19 10.08 21.05
N LYS A 51 5.48 10.24 21.34
CA LYS A 51 6.37 9.13 21.64
C LYS A 51 6.07 8.41 22.96
N LEU A 52 5.69 9.14 23.99
CA LEU A 52 5.58 8.60 25.35
C LEU A 52 4.15 8.23 25.76
N ARG A 53 3.13 8.75 25.08
CA ARG A 53 1.72 8.58 25.48
C ARG A 53 0.84 7.97 24.40
N LEU A 54 1.20 8.11 23.12
CA LEU A 54 0.39 7.64 22.00
C LEU A 54 1.04 6.48 21.24
N LYS A 55 2.36 6.29 21.40
CA LYS A 55 3.04 5.11 20.88
C LYS A 55 2.46 3.87 21.57
N ASP A 56 2.39 2.77 20.88
CA ASP A 56 1.87 1.48 21.36
C ASP A 56 0.35 1.45 21.67
N SER A 57 -0.38 2.54 21.38
CA SER A 57 -1.84 2.55 21.42
C SER A 57 -2.42 2.37 20.00
N ASP A 58 -3.48 1.56 19.85
CA ASP A 58 -4.25 1.51 18.61
C ASP A 58 -5.12 2.79 18.47
N LEU A 59 -4.41 3.93 18.41
CA LEU A 59 -5.03 5.26 18.36
C LEU A 59 -5.95 5.40 17.16
N LEU A 60 -5.59 4.77 16.03
CA LEU A 60 -6.35 4.85 14.78
C LEU A 60 -7.75 4.27 14.98
N ASN A 61 -7.85 3.04 15.44
CA ASN A 61 -9.15 2.38 15.67
C ASN A 61 -9.93 3.02 16.82
N LEU A 62 -9.24 3.40 17.90
CA LEU A 62 -9.86 4.06 19.05
C LEU A 62 -10.56 5.37 18.66
N LEU A 63 -9.90 6.24 17.89
CA LEU A 63 -10.47 7.53 17.51
C LEU A 63 -11.58 7.36 16.45
N ILE A 64 -11.43 6.43 15.51
CA ILE A 64 -12.50 6.09 14.57
C ILE A 64 -13.71 5.57 15.34
N GLY A 65 -13.55 4.57 16.20
CA GLY A 65 -14.64 3.99 16.99
C GLY A 65 -15.36 5.03 17.86
N LYS A 66 -14.62 5.99 18.43
CA LYS A 66 -15.24 7.09 19.19
C LYS A 66 -16.15 7.97 18.32
N THR A 67 -15.68 8.33 17.11
CA THR A 67 -16.50 9.16 16.20
C THR A 67 -17.68 8.41 15.63
N VAL A 68 -17.52 7.12 15.31
CA VAL A 68 -18.61 6.27 14.81
C VAL A 68 -19.72 6.14 15.87
N ARG A 69 -19.36 5.85 17.11
CA ARG A 69 -20.33 5.77 18.23
C ARG A 69 -21.10 7.08 18.41
N ILE A 70 -20.42 8.22 18.42
CA ILE A 70 -21.07 9.54 18.48
C ILE A 70 -22.04 9.72 17.30
N ALA A 71 -21.64 9.35 16.10
CA ALA A 71 -22.49 9.48 14.92
C ALA A 71 -23.72 8.57 14.95
N ILE A 72 -23.58 7.36 15.51
CA ILE A 72 -24.71 6.44 15.74
C ILE A 72 -25.65 6.97 16.83
N GLU A 73 -25.12 7.37 17.99
CA GLU A 73 -25.88 7.93 19.12
C GLU A 73 -26.67 9.17 18.72
N LYS A 74 -26.12 9.99 17.80
CA LYS A 74 -26.81 11.18 17.25
C LYS A 74 -27.75 10.86 16.09
N GLY A 75 -27.91 9.59 15.70
CA GLY A 75 -28.75 9.19 14.58
C GLY A 75 -28.28 9.70 13.21
N ILE A 76 -26.99 10.04 13.09
CA ILE A 76 -26.39 10.53 11.84
C ILE A 76 -26.17 9.38 10.87
N ILE A 77 -25.60 8.26 11.34
CA ILE A 77 -25.45 7.04 10.54
C ILE A 77 -26.79 6.31 10.52
N LYS A 78 -27.37 6.20 9.34
CA LYS A 78 -28.66 5.52 9.09
C LYS A 78 -28.52 4.36 8.12
N SER A 79 -27.49 4.42 7.25
CA SER A 79 -27.25 3.36 6.26
C SER A 79 -26.57 2.16 6.89
N LYS A 80 -26.85 0.97 6.35
CA LYS A 80 -26.14 -0.28 6.65
C LYS A 80 -25.10 -0.61 5.58
N SER A 81 -24.75 0.37 4.77
CA SER A 81 -23.78 0.21 3.68
C SER A 81 -22.45 0.84 4.05
N ILE A 82 -21.35 0.15 3.73
CA ILE A 82 -19.99 0.71 3.77
C ILE A 82 -19.42 0.81 2.36
N ILE A 83 -18.66 1.86 2.12
CA ILE A 83 -17.97 2.11 0.85
C ILE A 83 -16.48 1.92 1.13
N LEU A 84 -15.84 1.04 0.35
CA LEU A 84 -14.42 0.72 0.49
C LEU A 84 -13.60 1.35 -0.64
N ASP A 85 -12.45 1.89 -0.29
CA ASP A 85 -11.44 2.36 -1.24
C ASP A 85 -10.10 2.48 -0.53
N ALA A 86 -9.02 2.62 -1.31
CA ALA A 86 -7.69 2.88 -0.76
C ALA A 86 -7.15 4.22 -1.25
N THR A 87 -6.49 4.93 -0.36
CA THR A 87 -5.77 6.15 -0.69
C THR A 87 -4.29 5.99 -0.43
N HIS A 88 -3.45 6.51 -1.33
CA HIS A 88 -2.00 6.45 -1.17
C HIS A 88 -1.47 7.74 -0.54
N THR A 89 -0.42 7.59 0.26
CA THR A 89 0.34 8.66 0.90
C THR A 89 1.80 8.52 0.51
N LEU A 90 2.39 9.57 -0.06
CA LEU A 90 3.81 9.56 -0.43
C LEU A 90 4.68 9.52 0.82
N SER A 91 5.75 8.72 0.81
CA SER A 91 6.76 8.78 1.87
C SER A 91 7.41 10.16 1.93
N ARG A 92 7.93 10.50 3.09
CA ARG A 92 8.74 11.71 3.29
C ARG A 92 10.08 11.65 2.58
N SER A 93 10.65 10.46 2.43
CA SER A 93 11.89 10.22 1.69
C SER A 93 11.61 9.65 0.30
N ASN A 94 12.45 10.00 -0.65
CA ASN A 94 12.53 9.27 -1.91
C ASN A 94 13.27 7.95 -1.70
N PRO A 95 13.02 6.92 -2.50
CA PRO A 95 13.89 5.77 -2.55
C PRO A 95 15.29 6.22 -2.97
N PHE A 96 16.32 5.66 -2.35
CA PHE A 96 17.68 5.83 -2.82
C PHE A 96 17.90 4.94 -4.03
N SER A 97 18.70 5.40 -4.96
CA SER A 97 19.26 4.49 -5.96
C SER A 97 20.22 3.51 -5.27
N ALA A 98 20.33 2.30 -5.80
CA ALA A 98 21.27 1.30 -5.30
C ALA A 98 22.70 1.86 -5.21
N LEU A 99 23.11 2.64 -6.21
CA LEU A 99 24.39 3.34 -6.24
C LEU A 99 24.58 4.29 -5.04
N GLU A 100 23.58 5.10 -4.69
CA GLU A 100 23.66 6.03 -3.56
C GLU A 100 23.79 5.29 -2.23
N VAL A 101 23.07 4.17 -2.07
CA VAL A 101 23.13 3.36 -0.86
C VAL A 101 24.50 2.69 -0.71
N LEU A 102 25.02 2.10 -1.77
CA LEU A 102 26.35 1.50 -1.76
C LEU A 102 27.44 2.53 -1.43
N LYS A 103 27.40 3.72 -2.03
CA LYS A 103 28.30 4.83 -1.71
C LYS A 103 28.20 5.28 -0.25
N GLU A 104 27.00 5.32 0.32
CA GLU A 104 26.82 5.67 1.73
C GLU A 104 27.33 4.56 2.66
N ARG A 105 27.02 3.29 2.39
CA ARG A 105 27.44 2.15 3.21
C ARG A 105 28.96 1.96 3.20
N SER A 106 29.59 2.03 2.03
CA SER A 106 31.04 1.96 1.90
C SER A 106 31.74 3.11 2.66
N LYS A 107 31.18 4.35 2.61
CA LYS A 107 31.66 5.50 3.36
C LYS A 107 31.57 5.31 4.88
N ILE A 108 30.45 4.76 5.37
CA ILE A 108 30.22 4.49 6.81
C ILE A 108 31.21 3.44 7.30
N LEU A 109 31.38 2.35 6.56
CA LEU A 109 32.34 1.28 6.89
C LEU A 109 33.78 1.81 6.97
N ARG A 110 34.22 2.60 5.99
CA ARG A 110 35.54 3.22 6.02
C ARG A 110 35.74 4.13 7.22
N LYS A 111 34.74 4.95 7.56
CA LYS A 111 34.81 5.80 8.75
C LYS A 111 34.94 4.97 10.02
N ALA A 112 34.21 3.85 10.13
CA ALA A 112 34.31 2.96 11.29
C ALA A 112 35.71 2.36 11.40
N VAL A 113 36.32 1.91 10.31
CA VAL A 113 37.71 1.40 10.30
C VAL A 113 38.73 2.48 10.72
N TYR A 114 38.61 3.69 10.18
CA TYR A 114 39.54 4.79 10.49
C TYR A 114 39.47 5.26 11.95
N GLN A 115 38.37 5.02 12.66
CA GLN A 115 38.33 5.30 14.10
C GLN A 115 39.21 4.38 14.93
N PHE A 116 39.52 3.20 14.43
CA PHE A 116 40.34 2.20 15.13
C PHE A 116 41.76 2.07 14.56
N ASP A 117 41.89 2.24 13.23
CA ASP A 117 43.20 2.21 12.54
C ASP A 117 43.20 3.20 11.36
N GLU A 118 43.73 4.40 11.60
CA GLU A 118 43.90 5.41 10.55
C GLU A 118 44.93 5.01 9.51
N GLY A 119 45.93 4.23 9.88
CA GLY A 119 46.99 3.73 8.99
C GLY A 119 46.50 2.77 7.92
N PHE A 120 45.35 2.10 8.19
CA PHE A 120 44.72 1.18 7.24
C PHE A 120 44.23 1.86 5.96
N LYS A 121 44.14 3.18 5.97
CA LYS A 121 43.72 3.99 4.81
C LYS A 121 44.59 3.72 3.55
N SER A 122 45.85 3.41 3.72
CA SER A 122 46.78 3.10 2.62
C SER A 122 46.57 1.72 2.00
N LYS A 123 45.98 0.79 2.74
CA LYS A 123 45.67 -0.58 2.28
C LYS A 123 44.29 -0.68 1.60
N MET A 124 43.44 0.31 1.78
CA MET A 124 42.05 0.28 1.21
C MET A 124 42.07 0.47 -0.31
N PRO A 125 41.14 -0.21 -1.01
CA PRO A 125 40.99 -0.02 -2.45
C PRO A 125 40.60 1.44 -2.78
N PRO A 126 41.03 1.98 -3.95
CA PRO A 126 40.65 3.30 -4.40
C PRO A 126 39.14 3.40 -4.55
N LYS A 127 38.56 4.56 -4.18
CA LYS A 127 37.12 4.80 -4.31
C LYS A 127 36.71 4.84 -5.77
N ASN A 128 35.56 4.29 -6.06
CA ASN A 128 34.90 4.55 -7.33
C ASN A 128 34.45 6.03 -7.39
N ILE A 129 34.86 6.73 -8.44
CA ILE A 129 34.54 8.15 -8.70
C ILE A 129 33.37 8.24 -9.70
N GLU A 130 33.16 7.18 -10.47
CA GLU A 130 32.15 7.14 -11.53
C GLU A 130 30.74 6.92 -10.94
N ASN A 131 29.72 7.41 -11.67
CA ASN A 131 28.31 7.16 -11.34
C ASN A 131 27.83 5.89 -12.06
N ASP A 132 28.55 4.79 -11.87
CA ASP A 132 28.28 3.49 -12.46
C ASP A 132 28.05 2.46 -11.35
N LEU A 133 26.92 1.73 -11.43
CA LEU A 133 26.49 0.78 -10.40
C LEU A 133 27.41 -0.44 -10.34
N ASP A 134 27.79 -0.99 -11.48
CA ASP A 134 28.59 -2.22 -11.54
C ASP A 134 30.01 -1.95 -10.97
N LYS A 135 30.57 -0.78 -11.29
CA LYS A 135 31.88 -0.36 -10.73
C LYS A 135 31.81 -0.10 -9.23
N GLU A 136 30.68 0.41 -8.73
CA GLU A 136 30.49 0.61 -7.29
C GLU A 136 30.31 -0.73 -6.57
N LEU A 137 29.60 -1.69 -7.16
CA LEU A 137 29.49 -3.06 -6.65
C LEU A 137 30.87 -3.74 -6.58
N GLU A 138 31.64 -3.66 -7.66
CA GLU A 138 32.99 -4.20 -7.68
C GLU A 138 33.89 -3.57 -6.61
N TYR A 139 33.83 -2.24 -6.44
CA TYR A 139 34.51 -1.52 -5.38
C TYR A 139 34.07 -1.96 -3.98
N CYS A 140 32.77 -2.07 -3.71
CA CYS A 140 32.25 -2.52 -2.42
C CYS A 140 32.69 -3.94 -2.08
N ASN A 141 32.69 -4.85 -3.04
CA ASN A 141 33.16 -6.22 -2.87
C ASN A 141 34.67 -6.27 -2.57
N LYS A 142 35.52 -5.47 -3.27
CA LYS A 142 36.96 -5.32 -2.98
C LYS A 142 37.21 -4.74 -1.58
N LEU A 143 36.41 -3.74 -1.18
CA LEU A 143 36.47 -3.13 0.15
C LEU A 143 36.12 -4.12 1.24
N ALA A 144 35.04 -4.88 1.08
CA ALA A 144 34.61 -5.89 2.03
C ALA A 144 35.69 -6.95 2.22
N LYS A 145 36.23 -7.50 1.14
CA LYS A 145 37.30 -8.50 1.17
C LYS A 145 38.58 -7.97 1.83
N CYS A 146 38.99 -6.75 1.50
CA CYS A 146 40.17 -6.12 2.10
C CYS A 146 40.08 -6.00 3.63
N ILE A 147 38.88 -5.75 4.16
CA ILE A 147 38.66 -5.65 5.61
C ILE A 147 38.51 -7.04 6.23
N GLU A 148 37.93 -8.02 5.54
CA GLU A 148 37.81 -9.42 6.01
C GLU A 148 39.17 -10.09 6.15
N ASP A 149 40.11 -9.76 5.28
CA ASP A 149 41.50 -10.30 5.33
C ASP A 149 42.28 -9.78 6.54
N GLU A 150 41.81 -8.77 7.27
CA GLU A 150 42.43 -8.20 8.45
C GLU A 150 41.71 -8.61 9.74
N ALA A 151 42.17 -9.68 10.38
CA ALA A 151 41.53 -10.27 11.55
C ALA A 151 41.38 -9.28 12.74
N SER A 152 42.28 -8.31 12.87
CA SER A 152 42.24 -7.28 13.91
C SER A 152 41.04 -6.35 13.76
N LEU A 153 40.61 -6.05 12.54
CA LEU A 153 39.45 -5.19 12.25
C LEU A 153 38.13 -5.94 12.34
N VAL A 154 38.08 -7.17 11.84
CA VAL A 154 36.86 -8.01 11.90
C VAL A 154 36.45 -8.35 13.33
N GLY A 155 37.40 -8.40 14.25
CA GLY A 155 37.18 -8.61 15.67
C GLY A 155 36.44 -7.44 16.36
N ILE A 156 36.41 -6.25 15.75
CA ILE A 156 35.77 -5.06 16.31
C ILE A 156 34.27 -5.09 16.01
N PRO A 157 33.33 -5.14 17.02
CA PRO A 157 31.90 -5.29 16.81
C PRO A 157 31.32 -4.25 15.85
N THR A 158 31.70 -2.98 16.01
CA THR A 158 31.20 -1.88 15.16
C THR A 158 31.65 -2.03 13.70
N VAL A 159 32.87 -2.45 13.44
CA VAL A 159 33.38 -2.70 12.08
C VAL A 159 32.65 -3.91 11.47
N LYS A 160 32.54 -5.00 12.24
CA LYS A 160 31.85 -6.20 11.82
C LYS A 160 30.36 -5.95 11.45
N GLU A 161 29.66 -5.15 12.26
CA GLU A 161 28.26 -4.75 11.97
C GLU A 161 28.17 -4.00 10.63
N LYS A 162 29.03 -3.01 10.41
CA LYS A 162 29.02 -2.20 9.18
C LYS A 162 29.49 -2.99 7.96
N LEU A 163 30.39 -3.95 8.14
CA LEU A 163 30.84 -4.86 7.10
C LEU A 163 29.70 -5.80 6.66
N ASN A 164 29.00 -6.41 7.61
CA ASN A 164 27.86 -7.27 7.32
C ASN A 164 26.75 -6.48 6.58
N LEU A 165 26.47 -5.26 7.05
CA LEU A 165 25.48 -4.39 6.41
C LEU A 165 25.86 -4.00 4.96
N LEU A 166 27.15 -3.81 4.67
CA LEU A 166 27.59 -3.56 3.30
C LEU A 166 27.43 -4.82 2.43
N LYS A 167 27.77 -6.00 2.95
CA LYS A 167 27.62 -7.29 2.24
C LYS A 167 26.15 -7.61 1.93
N GLU A 168 25.26 -7.44 2.88
CA GLU A 168 23.80 -7.56 2.67
C GLU A 168 23.35 -6.58 1.58
N THR A 169 23.79 -5.32 1.64
CA THR A 169 23.43 -4.32 0.64
C THR A 169 23.93 -4.67 -0.76
N THR A 170 25.14 -5.25 -0.91
CA THR A 170 25.61 -5.70 -2.24
C THR A 170 24.77 -6.84 -2.78
N GLN A 171 24.39 -7.79 -1.93
CA GLN A 171 23.53 -8.91 -2.30
C GLN A 171 22.11 -8.43 -2.67
N ASP A 172 21.50 -7.54 -1.86
CA ASP A 172 20.19 -6.95 -2.13
C ASP A 172 20.17 -6.13 -3.44
N THR A 173 21.32 -5.53 -3.81
CA THR A 173 21.46 -4.78 -5.06
C THR A 173 21.41 -5.71 -6.27
N ASP A 174 22.02 -6.89 -6.18
CA ASP A 174 21.94 -7.92 -7.20
C ASP A 174 20.50 -8.42 -7.38
N GLU A 175 19.69 -8.40 -6.33
CA GLU A 175 18.26 -8.74 -6.34
C GLU A 175 17.34 -7.55 -6.74
N GLN A 176 17.89 -6.40 -7.11
CA GLN A 176 17.18 -5.17 -7.50
C GLN A 176 16.23 -4.63 -6.42
N MET A 177 16.57 -4.75 -5.17
CA MET A 177 15.77 -4.22 -4.07
C MET A 177 15.80 -2.68 -4.01
N ILE A 178 14.71 -2.08 -3.53
CA ILE A 178 14.57 -0.63 -3.36
C ILE A 178 14.99 -0.23 -1.96
N PHE A 179 15.96 0.65 -1.85
CA PHE A 179 16.45 1.18 -0.58
C PHE A 179 15.79 2.51 -0.21
N SER A 180 15.52 2.72 1.06
CA SER A 180 14.98 3.97 1.58
C SER A 180 15.33 4.16 3.06
N LYS A 181 15.37 5.43 3.52
CA LYS A 181 15.38 5.75 4.96
C LYS A 181 14.12 5.31 5.67
N ASP A 182 13.05 5.13 4.92
CA ASP A 182 11.74 4.68 5.38
C ASP A 182 11.58 3.20 4.99
N ALA A 183 11.97 2.30 5.89
CA ALA A 183 11.98 0.85 5.63
C ALA A 183 10.58 0.28 5.38
N ASP A 184 9.53 0.90 5.96
CA ASP A 184 8.14 0.45 5.84
C ASP A 184 7.46 0.98 4.57
N ALA A 185 8.00 2.04 3.95
CA ALA A 185 7.49 2.56 2.69
C ALA A 185 7.91 1.65 1.53
N LYS A 186 6.96 1.34 0.64
CA LYS A 186 7.21 0.50 -0.55
C LYS A 186 6.59 1.15 -1.78
N THR A 187 7.06 0.71 -2.94
CA THR A 187 6.49 1.14 -4.22
C THR A 187 5.15 0.46 -4.46
N GLY A 188 4.12 1.26 -4.66
CA GLY A 188 2.81 0.82 -5.09
C GLY A 188 2.48 1.40 -6.47
N HIS A 189 1.50 0.80 -7.16
CA HIS A 189 1.05 1.24 -8.47
C HIS A 189 -0.36 1.85 -8.37
N LYS A 190 -0.57 2.97 -9.06
CA LYS A 190 -1.89 3.60 -9.24
C LYS A 190 -2.54 3.15 -10.54
N SER A 191 -1.72 2.93 -11.56
CA SER A 191 -2.08 2.45 -12.88
C SER A 191 -0.88 1.68 -13.48
N ALA A 192 -1.02 1.15 -14.69
CA ALA A 192 0.07 0.50 -15.40
C ALA A 192 1.32 1.39 -15.53
N ASP A 193 1.11 2.71 -15.74
CA ASP A 193 2.17 3.68 -16.04
C ASP A 193 2.47 4.62 -14.86
N SER A 194 1.80 4.48 -13.72
CA SER A 194 1.94 5.38 -12.57
C SER A 194 2.16 4.64 -11.28
N SER A 195 3.31 4.90 -10.65
CA SER A 195 3.69 4.36 -9.35
C SER A 195 3.87 5.47 -8.31
N PHE A 196 3.92 5.08 -7.05
CA PHE A 196 4.27 5.95 -5.93
C PHE A 196 5.10 5.17 -4.92
N PHE A 197 5.94 5.87 -4.18
CA PHE A 197 6.69 5.29 -3.07
C PHE A 197 6.11 5.81 -1.74
N GLY A 198 5.61 4.91 -0.89
CA GLY A 198 4.99 5.30 0.37
C GLY A 198 4.07 4.25 0.96
N TYR A 199 2.90 4.71 1.40
CA TYR A 199 1.92 3.93 2.15
C TYR A 199 0.57 3.92 1.46
N LYS A 200 -0.23 2.91 1.76
CA LYS A 200 -1.65 2.86 1.45
C LYS A 200 -2.48 2.92 2.73
N THR A 201 -3.60 3.60 2.68
CA THR A 201 -4.62 3.56 3.73
C THR A 201 -5.90 3.06 3.10
N HIS A 202 -6.29 1.86 3.50
CA HIS A 202 -7.55 1.24 3.12
C HIS A 202 -8.63 1.77 4.07
N ILE A 203 -9.74 2.24 3.53
CA ILE A 203 -10.78 2.96 4.27
C ILE A 203 -12.14 2.31 4.03
N ALA A 204 -12.90 2.12 5.11
CA ALA A 204 -14.32 1.87 5.07
C ALA A 204 -15.07 3.11 5.54
N MET A 205 -16.13 3.51 4.85
CA MET A 205 -16.89 4.73 5.11
C MET A 205 -18.38 4.49 4.92
N SER A 206 -19.23 4.98 5.82
CA SER A 206 -20.70 4.94 5.65
C SER A 206 -21.17 5.85 4.50
N GLU A 207 -22.40 5.66 4.04
CA GLU A 207 -22.98 6.53 3.00
C GLU A 207 -23.12 7.99 3.44
N GLU A 208 -23.20 8.26 4.74
CA GLU A 208 -23.19 9.59 5.36
C GLU A 208 -21.81 10.23 5.39
N ARG A 209 -20.79 9.55 4.86
CA ARG A 209 -19.40 9.98 4.78
C ARG A 209 -18.68 10.04 6.12
N ILE A 210 -19.02 9.14 7.04
CA ILE A 210 -18.26 8.89 8.26
C ILE A 210 -17.34 7.69 8.03
N ILE A 211 -16.06 7.83 8.24
CA ILE A 211 -15.10 6.73 8.13
C ILE A 211 -15.29 5.80 9.33
N THR A 212 -15.59 4.53 9.05
CA THR A 212 -15.95 3.52 10.06
C THR A 212 -14.81 2.60 10.41
N ALA A 213 -13.85 2.42 9.50
CA ALA A 213 -12.61 1.68 9.73
C ALA A 213 -11.50 2.19 8.80
N ALA A 214 -10.24 2.00 9.21
CA ALA A 214 -9.09 2.26 8.36
C ALA A 214 -7.92 1.34 8.72
N VAL A 215 -7.18 0.89 7.70
CA VAL A 215 -5.97 0.07 7.84
C VAL A 215 -4.85 0.72 7.04
N VAL A 216 -3.72 0.98 7.69
CA VAL A 216 -2.53 1.53 7.03
C VAL A 216 -1.58 0.37 6.69
N THR A 217 -1.14 0.31 5.44
CA THR A 217 -0.18 -0.68 4.95
C THR A 217 0.95 -0.01 4.16
N SER A 218 1.98 -0.76 3.85
CA SER A 218 2.97 -0.36 2.84
C SER A 218 2.34 -0.28 1.45
N GLY A 219 2.95 0.51 0.54
CA GLY A 219 2.36 0.87 -0.74
C GLY A 219 2.04 -0.27 -1.71
N GLU A 220 2.77 -1.39 -1.63
CA GLU A 220 2.60 -2.55 -2.52
C GLU A 220 1.40 -3.44 -2.18
N LYS A 221 0.80 -3.29 -1.00
CA LYS A 221 -0.31 -4.16 -0.57
C LYS A 221 -1.55 -3.97 -1.45
N GLY A 222 -2.18 -5.11 -1.80
CA GLY A 222 -3.43 -5.13 -2.56
C GLY A 222 -4.63 -4.69 -1.72
N ASP A 223 -5.66 -4.15 -2.36
CA ASP A 223 -6.83 -3.60 -1.65
C ASP A 223 -7.81 -4.72 -1.23
N GLY A 224 -8.04 -5.71 -2.10
CA GLY A 224 -8.99 -6.79 -1.86
C GLY A 224 -8.76 -7.58 -0.56
N PRO A 225 -7.53 -7.99 -0.22
CA PRO A 225 -7.23 -8.72 1.02
C PRO A 225 -7.55 -7.96 2.31
N GLU A 226 -7.69 -6.64 2.27
CA GLU A 226 -7.98 -5.84 3.47
C GLU A 226 -9.49 -5.73 3.77
N LEU A 227 -10.39 -6.20 2.86
CA LEU A 227 -11.84 -6.14 3.07
C LEU A 227 -12.29 -6.84 4.36
N PRO A 228 -11.86 -8.08 4.68
CA PRO A 228 -12.33 -8.77 5.89
C PRO A 228 -12.00 -7.99 7.16
N LYS A 229 -10.81 -7.39 7.21
CA LYS A 229 -10.36 -6.59 8.35
C LYS A 229 -11.14 -5.29 8.47
N LEU A 230 -11.37 -4.58 7.36
CA LEU A 230 -12.17 -3.35 7.35
C LEU A 230 -13.62 -3.60 7.75
N LEU A 231 -14.20 -4.74 7.32
CA LEU A 231 -15.55 -5.15 7.70
C LEU A 231 -15.64 -5.42 9.20
N ALA A 232 -14.74 -6.27 9.73
CA ALA A 232 -14.71 -6.59 11.15
C ALA A 232 -14.55 -5.35 12.02
N MET A 233 -13.59 -4.46 11.71
CA MET A 233 -13.37 -3.22 12.44
C MET A 233 -14.58 -2.28 12.37
N SER A 234 -15.28 -2.19 11.22
CA SER A 234 -16.49 -1.38 11.10
C SER A 234 -17.61 -1.91 11.99
N GLN A 235 -17.79 -3.23 12.05
CA GLN A 235 -18.76 -3.91 12.91
C GLN A 235 -18.42 -3.73 14.41
N GLU A 236 -17.14 -3.89 14.79
CA GLU A 236 -16.65 -3.62 16.16
C GLU A 236 -16.88 -2.17 16.59
N ASN A 237 -16.82 -1.23 15.66
CA ASN A 237 -17.11 0.19 15.90
C ASN A 237 -18.62 0.49 15.98
N GLY A 238 -19.47 -0.51 15.80
CA GLY A 238 -20.93 -0.42 15.96
C GLY A 238 -21.73 -0.29 14.66
N MET A 239 -21.08 -0.43 13.47
CA MET A 239 -21.81 -0.44 12.20
C MET A 239 -22.54 -1.77 12.01
N GLU A 240 -23.81 -1.69 11.66
CA GLU A 240 -24.52 -2.80 11.01
C GLU A 240 -24.22 -2.74 9.51
N VAL A 241 -23.73 -3.85 8.94
CA VAL A 241 -23.31 -3.89 7.52
C VAL A 241 -24.10 -4.97 6.78
N ASP A 242 -24.89 -4.56 5.79
CA ASP A 242 -25.59 -5.43 4.84
C ASP A 242 -25.10 -5.30 3.41
N THR A 243 -24.34 -4.24 3.12
CA THR A 243 -23.85 -3.93 1.77
C THR A 243 -22.45 -3.33 1.82
N ILE A 244 -21.59 -3.87 0.98
CA ILE A 244 -20.24 -3.35 0.76
C ILE A 244 -20.16 -2.81 -0.67
N ILE A 245 -19.75 -1.56 -0.84
CA ILE A 245 -19.57 -0.90 -2.15
C ILE A 245 -18.08 -0.69 -2.37
N GLY A 246 -17.55 -1.14 -3.49
CA GLY A 246 -16.11 -1.00 -3.77
C GLY A 246 -15.78 -1.09 -5.26
N ASP A 247 -14.50 -1.07 -5.57
CA ASP A 247 -14.02 -1.31 -6.92
C ASP A 247 -13.84 -2.82 -7.21
N ALA A 248 -13.33 -3.14 -8.41
CA ALA A 248 -13.13 -4.53 -8.82
C ALA A 248 -12.09 -5.31 -8.00
N ALA A 249 -11.24 -4.63 -7.21
CA ALA A 249 -10.27 -5.28 -6.35
C ALA A 249 -10.95 -6.06 -5.20
N TYR A 250 -12.12 -5.60 -4.77
CA TYR A 250 -12.88 -6.23 -3.68
C TYR A 250 -13.76 -7.41 -4.11
N SER A 251 -13.90 -7.69 -5.42
CA SER A 251 -14.72 -8.79 -5.93
C SER A 251 -14.00 -10.14 -6.02
N GLY A 252 -12.90 -10.32 -5.31
CA GLY A 252 -12.19 -11.59 -5.23
C GLY A 252 -13.05 -12.70 -4.61
N LYS A 253 -12.82 -13.96 -5.04
CA LYS A 253 -13.62 -15.13 -4.61
C LYS A 253 -13.71 -15.26 -3.08
N GLU A 254 -12.61 -14.99 -2.38
CA GLU A 254 -12.56 -15.06 -0.92
C GLU A 254 -13.46 -14.02 -0.27
N ASN A 255 -13.44 -12.79 -0.77
CA ASN A 255 -14.32 -11.72 -0.29
C ASN A 255 -15.80 -12.02 -0.57
N LEU A 256 -16.13 -12.55 -1.76
CA LEU A 256 -17.51 -12.98 -2.09
C LEU A 256 -17.98 -14.09 -1.16
N LYS A 257 -17.10 -15.03 -0.80
CA LYS A 257 -17.43 -16.11 0.14
C LYS A 257 -17.70 -15.58 1.54
N ILE A 258 -16.84 -14.69 2.07
CA ILE A 258 -17.04 -14.07 3.40
C ILE A 258 -18.33 -13.27 3.45
N ALA A 259 -18.64 -12.53 2.39
CA ALA A 259 -19.87 -11.77 2.30
C ALA A 259 -21.10 -12.65 2.28
N LEU A 260 -21.08 -13.76 1.53
CA LEU A 260 -22.17 -14.75 1.50
C LEU A 260 -22.40 -15.38 2.89
N GLU A 261 -21.31 -15.75 3.59
CA GLU A 261 -21.40 -16.32 4.93
C GLU A 261 -22.03 -15.38 5.97
N GLN A 262 -21.95 -14.06 5.74
CA GLN A 262 -22.53 -13.03 6.62
C GLN A 262 -23.80 -12.37 6.08
N ASP A 263 -24.38 -12.89 5.00
CA ASP A 263 -25.54 -12.31 4.30
C ASP A 263 -25.32 -10.84 3.86
N ILE A 264 -24.09 -10.53 3.40
CA ILE A 264 -23.69 -9.19 2.96
C ILE A 264 -23.59 -9.16 1.43
N LYS A 265 -24.14 -8.12 0.81
CA LYS A 265 -24.05 -7.90 -0.65
C LYS A 265 -22.81 -7.12 -1.02
N ILE A 266 -22.01 -7.62 -1.96
CA ILE A 266 -20.85 -6.88 -2.51
C ILE A 266 -21.23 -6.19 -3.83
N VAL A 267 -21.30 -4.87 -3.80
CA VAL A 267 -21.51 -4.00 -4.96
C VAL A 267 -20.15 -3.59 -5.52
N ALA A 268 -19.48 -4.53 -6.17
CA ALA A 268 -18.22 -4.35 -6.87
C ALA A 268 -18.27 -5.11 -8.21
N ARG A 269 -17.71 -4.50 -9.26
CA ARG A 269 -17.59 -5.19 -10.56
C ARG A 269 -16.60 -6.34 -10.43
N LEU A 270 -16.90 -7.46 -11.07
CA LEU A 270 -15.90 -8.52 -11.21
C LEU A 270 -14.70 -8.00 -12.00
N ASN A 271 -13.50 -8.40 -11.56
CA ASN A 271 -12.28 -8.05 -12.28
C ASN A 271 -12.36 -8.56 -13.73
N PRO A 272 -12.01 -7.75 -14.72
CA PRO A 272 -12.02 -8.15 -16.13
C PRO A 272 -11.27 -9.45 -16.43
N SER A 273 -10.21 -9.76 -15.66
CA SER A 273 -9.51 -11.04 -15.76
C SER A 273 -10.38 -12.27 -15.46
N ILE A 274 -11.46 -12.09 -14.70
CA ILE A 274 -12.42 -13.16 -14.38
C ILE A 274 -13.49 -13.28 -15.48
N THR A 275 -13.94 -12.15 -16.04
CA THR A 275 -15.09 -12.09 -16.95
C THR A 275 -14.70 -12.20 -18.43
N GLN A 276 -13.64 -11.51 -18.84
CA GLN A 276 -13.27 -11.34 -20.26
C GLN A 276 -11.81 -11.71 -20.56
N GLY A 277 -10.96 -11.83 -19.51
CA GLY A 277 -9.51 -11.84 -19.69
C GLY A 277 -9.00 -10.46 -20.14
N PHE A 278 -7.70 -10.30 -20.28
CA PHE A 278 -7.08 -9.06 -20.79
C PHE A 278 -7.07 -8.98 -22.33
N ARG A 279 -7.95 -9.72 -23.03
CA ARG A 279 -7.88 -9.86 -24.48
C ARG A 279 -9.04 -9.19 -25.16
N LYS A 280 -8.73 -8.50 -26.27
CA LYS A 280 -9.72 -8.03 -27.22
C LYS A 280 -10.42 -9.24 -27.88
N ASP A 281 -11.63 -9.05 -28.36
CA ASP A 281 -12.39 -10.13 -29.04
C ASP A 281 -11.62 -10.71 -30.24
N GLU A 282 -10.82 -9.88 -30.90
CA GLU A 282 -9.95 -10.27 -32.05
C GLU A 282 -8.82 -11.23 -31.62
N ASP A 283 -8.42 -11.24 -30.34
CA ASP A 283 -7.35 -12.07 -29.80
C ASP A 283 -7.85 -13.34 -29.10
N LYS A 284 -9.15 -13.66 -29.22
CA LYS A 284 -9.73 -14.85 -28.60
C LYS A 284 -9.32 -16.10 -29.35
N PHE A 285 -9.02 -17.14 -28.58
CA PHE A 285 -8.74 -18.47 -29.08
C PHE A 285 -10.02 -19.29 -29.02
N ASP A 286 -10.28 -20.08 -30.05
CA ASP A 286 -11.47 -20.92 -30.16
C ASP A 286 -11.32 -22.20 -29.33
N TYR A 287 -12.37 -22.56 -28.59
CA TYR A 287 -12.36 -23.80 -27.82
C TYR A 287 -12.86 -24.98 -28.65
N ASN A 288 -12.00 -25.97 -28.81
CA ASN A 288 -12.36 -27.25 -29.43
C ASN A 288 -12.85 -28.22 -28.36
N LYS A 289 -14.15 -28.54 -28.41
CA LYS A 289 -14.83 -29.37 -27.39
C LYS A 289 -14.34 -30.83 -27.45
N ASP A 290 -14.03 -31.36 -28.61
CA ASP A 290 -13.66 -32.75 -28.78
C ASP A 290 -12.25 -33.04 -28.24
N ALA A 291 -11.35 -32.06 -28.41
CA ALA A 291 -9.99 -32.16 -27.91
C ALA A 291 -9.82 -31.65 -26.48
N ASP A 292 -10.82 -30.96 -25.85
CA ASP A 292 -10.72 -30.19 -24.59
C ASP A 292 -9.55 -29.18 -24.58
N LEU A 293 -9.25 -28.59 -25.73
CA LEU A 293 -8.11 -27.69 -25.94
C LEU A 293 -8.53 -26.46 -26.76
N PHE A 294 -7.76 -25.38 -26.62
CA PHE A 294 -7.95 -24.18 -27.42
C PHE A 294 -7.15 -24.19 -28.71
N VAL A 295 -7.74 -23.63 -29.77
CA VAL A 295 -7.14 -23.38 -31.07
C VAL A 295 -6.81 -21.89 -31.17
N CYS A 296 -5.58 -21.56 -31.57
CA CYS A 296 -5.18 -20.16 -31.77
C CYS A 296 -5.75 -19.56 -33.05
N PRO A 297 -5.76 -18.23 -33.26
CA PRO A 297 -6.25 -17.63 -34.53
C PRO A 297 -5.56 -18.12 -35.80
N ALA A 298 -4.33 -18.63 -35.69
CA ALA A 298 -3.61 -19.25 -36.82
C ALA A 298 -3.96 -20.76 -37.03
N GLY A 299 -4.98 -21.29 -36.33
CA GLY A 299 -5.46 -22.65 -36.47
C GLY A 299 -4.64 -23.73 -35.77
N HIS A 300 -3.69 -23.37 -34.89
CA HIS A 300 -2.92 -24.36 -34.14
C HIS A 300 -3.61 -24.74 -32.84
N LEU A 301 -3.78 -26.04 -32.61
CA LEU A 301 -4.29 -26.61 -31.37
C LEU A 301 -3.22 -26.53 -30.28
N ALA A 302 -3.63 -26.25 -29.04
CA ALA A 302 -2.77 -26.37 -27.87
C ALA A 302 -2.24 -27.80 -27.72
N ILE A 303 -1.01 -27.95 -27.24
CA ILE A 303 -0.35 -29.25 -27.09
C ILE A 303 -0.55 -29.87 -25.72
N ARG A 304 -0.91 -29.07 -24.70
CA ARG A 304 -1.21 -29.54 -23.38
C ARG A 304 -2.01 -28.50 -22.59
N LYS A 305 -2.66 -28.97 -21.52
CA LYS A 305 -3.42 -28.18 -20.56
C LYS A 305 -2.84 -28.41 -19.16
N ALA A 306 -2.73 -27.37 -18.35
CA ALA A 306 -2.35 -27.46 -16.94
C ALA A 306 -3.26 -26.56 -16.10
N ARG A 307 -3.77 -27.08 -15.00
CA ARG A 307 -4.58 -26.33 -14.04
C ARG A 307 -3.71 -25.79 -12.92
N GLN A 308 -3.71 -24.49 -12.76
CA GLN A 308 -3.04 -23.78 -11.67
C GLN A 308 -3.98 -23.58 -10.48
N ASN A 309 -3.41 -23.38 -9.29
CA ASN A 309 -4.14 -23.12 -8.04
C ASN A 309 -5.07 -24.27 -7.57
N LYS A 310 -4.85 -25.51 -7.98
CA LYS A 310 -5.64 -26.68 -7.54
C LYS A 310 -5.73 -26.83 -6.03
N LYS A 311 -4.65 -26.52 -5.30
CA LYS A 311 -4.54 -26.68 -3.84
C LYS A 311 -5.01 -25.45 -3.07
N ASN A 312 -5.33 -24.34 -3.72
CA ASN A 312 -5.66 -23.08 -3.08
C ASN A 312 -7.14 -22.77 -3.30
N VAL A 313 -7.98 -23.27 -2.38
CA VAL A 313 -9.45 -23.21 -2.50
C VAL A 313 -9.99 -21.77 -2.52
N GLY A 314 -9.26 -20.81 -1.93
CA GLY A 314 -9.63 -19.37 -1.93
C GLY A 314 -9.30 -18.61 -3.21
N LYS A 315 -8.44 -19.14 -4.10
CA LYS A 315 -8.04 -18.46 -5.34
C LYS A 315 -8.76 -19.04 -6.56
N ASN A 316 -9.01 -18.17 -7.54
CA ASN A 316 -9.53 -18.64 -8.83
C ASN A 316 -8.57 -19.63 -9.45
N GLN A 317 -9.11 -20.76 -9.88
CA GLN A 317 -8.36 -21.73 -10.68
C GLN A 317 -8.20 -21.19 -12.10
N VAL A 318 -7.03 -21.46 -12.70
CA VAL A 318 -6.73 -21.05 -14.07
C VAL A 318 -6.30 -22.27 -14.86
N ASP A 319 -6.99 -22.55 -15.95
CA ASP A 319 -6.54 -23.51 -16.96
C ASP A 319 -5.60 -22.81 -17.94
N THR A 320 -4.36 -23.26 -18.00
CA THR A 320 -3.33 -22.74 -18.90
C THR A 320 -3.06 -23.74 -19.99
N TYR A 321 -3.25 -23.31 -21.23
CA TYR A 321 -3.04 -24.08 -22.46
C TYR A 321 -1.72 -23.67 -23.07
N TYR A 322 -0.90 -24.64 -23.48
CA TYR A 322 0.43 -24.43 -24.00
C TYR A 322 0.45 -24.71 -25.50
N PHE A 323 1.13 -23.88 -26.26
CA PHE A 323 1.25 -23.99 -27.70
C PHE A 323 2.69 -24.33 -28.12
N ASN A 324 2.84 -24.95 -29.30
CA ASN A 324 4.15 -25.26 -29.84
C ASN A 324 4.89 -24.00 -30.27
N VAL A 325 5.98 -23.70 -29.57
CA VAL A 325 6.79 -22.48 -29.76
C VAL A 325 7.40 -22.41 -31.15
N GLU A 326 7.82 -23.56 -31.73
CA GLU A 326 8.41 -23.60 -33.06
C GLU A 326 7.43 -23.14 -34.15
N LYS A 327 6.14 -23.50 -33.99
CA LYS A 327 5.08 -23.00 -34.88
C LYS A 327 4.80 -21.50 -34.62
N CYS A 328 4.94 -21.01 -33.39
CA CYS A 328 4.74 -19.60 -33.07
C CYS A 328 5.85 -18.70 -33.64
N LYS A 329 7.09 -19.18 -33.73
CA LYS A 329 8.22 -18.44 -34.28
C LYS A 329 8.04 -18.07 -35.75
N VAL A 330 7.42 -18.95 -36.54
CA VAL A 330 7.18 -18.78 -37.97
C VAL A 330 5.74 -18.36 -38.33
N CYS A 331 4.93 -18.05 -37.27
CA CYS A 331 3.52 -17.72 -37.47
C CYS A 331 3.35 -16.35 -38.14
N PRO A 332 2.51 -16.22 -39.17
CA PRO A 332 2.22 -14.93 -39.81
C PRO A 332 1.50 -13.96 -38.86
N LEU A 333 0.80 -14.47 -37.82
CA LEU A 333 0.10 -13.71 -36.84
C LEU A 333 0.90 -13.60 -35.51
N LYS A 334 2.24 -13.65 -35.57
CA LYS A 334 3.08 -13.60 -34.35
C LYS A 334 3.12 -12.23 -33.72
N GLU A 335 2.95 -11.17 -34.47
CA GLU A 335 3.00 -9.80 -33.99
C GLU A 335 1.88 -9.54 -32.98
N GLY A 336 2.24 -9.03 -31.75
CA GLY A 336 1.30 -8.89 -30.64
C GLY A 336 0.91 -10.21 -29.95
N CYS A 337 1.14 -11.39 -30.57
CA CYS A 337 0.80 -12.70 -30.02
C CYS A 337 2.00 -13.42 -29.39
N TYR A 338 3.14 -13.50 -30.06
CA TYR A 338 4.34 -14.21 -29.59
C TYR A 338 5.53 -13.26 -29.54
N LYS A 339 6.22 -13.24 -28.42
CA LYS A 339 7.44 -12.43 -28.22
C LYS A 339 8.66 -13.27 -28.67
N ASP A 340 9.45 -12.77 -29.62
CA ASP A 340 10.66 -13.44 -30.09
C ASP A 340 11.60 -13.76 -28.91
N GLY A 341 12.11 -14.99 -28.88
CA GLY A 341 12.93 -15.52 -27.79
C GLY A 341 12.16 -16.11 -26.63
N ALA A 342 10.84 -15.99 -26.57
CA ALA A 342 10.07 -16.58 -25.47
C ALA A 342 10.15 -18.12 -25.50
N LYS A 343 10.39 -18.73 -24.32
CA LYS A 343 10.52 -20.19 -24.14
C LYS A 343 9.15 -20.91 -24.15
N SER A 344 8.05 -20.17 -24.02
CA SER A 344 6.71 -20.74 -24.04
C SER A 344 5.70 -19.77 -24.62
N LYS A 345 4.64 -20.30 -25.25
CA LYS A 345 3.42 -19.57 -25.60
C LYS A 345 2.26 -20.22 -24.88
N THR A 346 1.53 -19.42 -24.11
CA THR A 346 0.40 -19.92 -23.32
C THR A 346 -0.87 -19.10 -23.57
N TYR A 347 -2.00 -19.75 -23.35
CA TYR A 347 -3.33 -19.16 -23.27
C TYR A 347 -3.96 -19.59 -21.97
N SER A 348 -4.32 -18.66 -21.09
CA SER A 348 -4.86 -18.96 -19.77
C SER A 348 -6.31 -18.51 -19.66
N VAL A 349 -7.16 -19.38 -19.13
CA VAL A 349 -8.59 -19.15 -18.93
C VAL A 349 -8.93 -19.35 -17.47
N SER A 350 -9.52 -18.33 -16.85
CA SER A 350 -10.00 -18.42 -15.46
C SER A 350 -11.27 -19.27 -15.41
N ILE A 351 -11.30 -20.23 -14.49
CA ILE A 351 -12.50 -21.05 -14.23
C ILE A 351 -13.41 -20.25 -13.34
N LYS A 352 -14.54 -19.81 -13.85
CA LYS A 352 -15.55 -19.08 -13.10
C LYS A 352 -16.19 -20.02 -12.07
N SER A 353 -16.13 -19.64 -10.79
CA SER A 353 -16.86 -20.34 -9.74
C SER A 353 -18.35 -19.94 -9.77
N GLU A 354 -19.19 -20.72 -9.10
CA GLU A 354 -20.61 -20.42 -8.90
C GLU A 354 -20.82 -19.02 -8.30
N LEU A 355 -20.04 -18.66 -7.28
CA LEU A 355 -20.06 -17.32 -6.68
C LEU A 355 -19.83 -16.19 -7.70
N HIS A 356 -18.97 -16.40 -8.69
CA HIS A 356 -18.77 -15.40 -9.76
C HIS A 356 -19.95 -15.31 -10.71
N GLN A 357 -20.65 -16.43 -10.96
CA GLN A 357 -21.84 -16.42 -11.80
C GLN A 357 -22.99 -15.70 -11.08
N GLU A 358 -23.18 -15.95 -9.79
CA GLU A 358 -24.13 -15.24 -8.94
C GLU A 358 -23.82 -13.74 -8.88
N GLN A 359 -22.56 -13.37 -8.71
CA GLN A 359 -22.13 -11.98 -8.72
C GLN A 359 -22.36 -11.31 -10.09
N MET A 360 -22.15 -12.02 -11.20
CA MET A 360 -22.50 -11.52 -12.54
C MET A 360 -23.99 -11.22 -12.68
N ALA A 361 -24.84 -12.15 -12.22
CA ALA A 361 -26.28 -11.95 -12.25
C ALA A 361 -26.71 -10.78 -11.33
N PHE A 362 -26.10 -10.67 -10.15
CA PHE A 362 -26.37 -9.57 -9.21
C PHE A 362 -26.01 -8.20 -9.81
N GLN A 363 -24.94 -8.08 -10.62
CA GLN A 363 -24.55 -6.83 -11.27
C GLN A 363 -25.62 -6.26 -12.22
N GLU A 364 -26.50 -7.11 -12.76
CA GLU A 364 -27.58 -6.68 -13.64
C GLU A 364 -28.79 -6.11 -12.90
N THR A 365 -28.87 -6.30 -11.58
CA THR A 365 -30.00 -5.83 -10.77
C THR A 365 -30.04 -4.30 -10.63
N ASP A 366 -31.24 -3.75 -10.48
CA ASP A 366 -31.44 -2.31 -10.22
C ASP A 366 -30.82 -1.88 -8.89
N TYR A 367 -30.86 -2.75 -7.88
CA TYR A 367 -30.21 -2.52 -6.59
C TYR A 367 -28.70 -2.27 -6.76
N TYR A 368 -28.02 -3.13 -7.49
CA TYR A 368 -26.60 -2.95 -7.78
C TYR A 368 -26.33 -1.63 -8.51
N LYS A 369 -27.10 -1.35 -9.56
CA LYS A 369 -26.97 -0.13 -10.38
C LYS A 369 -27.18 1.15 -9.58
N GLN A 370 -28.09 1.14 -8.61
CA GLN A 370 -28.32 2.27 -7.70
C GLN A 370 -27.18 2.42 -6.69
N LYS A 371 -26.80 1.35 -6.01
CA LYS A 371 -25.77 1.38 -4.96
C LYS A 371 -24.38 1.70 -5.51
N SER A 372 -24.02 1.20 -6.70
CA SER A 372 -22.73 1.47 -7.34
C SER A 372 -22.48 2.97 -7.59
N LYS A 373 -23.54 3.75 -7.78
CA LYS A 373 -23.42 5.21 -7.92
C LYS A 373 -22.88 5.90 -6.68
N HIS A 374 -22.94 5.29 -5.50
CA HIS A 374 -22.48 5.90 -4.25
C HIS A 374 -20.94 5.87 -4.10
N ARG A 375 -20.23 5.14 -4.94
CA ARG A 375 -18.77 5.00 -4.87
C ARG A 375 -18.04 6.36 -4.92
N TYR A 376 -18.54 7.35 -5.69
CA TYR A 376 -17.90 8.67 -5.76
C TYR A 376 -17.76 9.38 -4.40
N LYS A 377 -18.60 9.01 -3.42
CA LYS A 377 -18.58 9.63 -2.08
C LYS A 377 -17.23 9.41 -1.37
N ILE A 378 -16.60 8.23 -1.56
CA ILE A 378 -15.30 7.94 -0.92
C ILE A 378 -14.15 8.62 -1.65
N GLU A 379 -14.24 8.81 -2.97
CA GLU A 379 -13.26 9.57 -3.75
C GLU A 379 -13.18 11.02 -3.26
N ALA A 380 -14.34 11.64 -3.01
CA ALA A 380 -14.43 12.97 -2.43
C ALA A 380 -13.83 13.02 -1.00
N LYS A 381 -14.01 11.96 -0.19
CA LYS A 381 -13.42 11.86 1.15
C LYS A 381 -11.91 11.69 1.09
N ASN A 382 -11.39 10.89 0.18
CA ASN A 382 -9.96 10.73 -0.07
C ASN A 382 -9.31 12.05 -0.50
N SER A 383 -10.00 12.84 -1.34
CA SER A 383 -9.56 14.18 -1.72
C SER A 383 -9.54 15.14 -0.53
N GLU A 384 -10.55 15.11 0.34
CA GLU A 384 -10.60 15.91 1.57
C GLU A 384 -9.41 15.60 2.50
N LEU A 385 -9.14 14.31 2.74
CA LEU A 385 -8.00 13.87 3.56
C LEU A 385 -6.67 14.41 3.01
N LYS A 386 -6.44 14.30 1.71
CA LYS A 386 -5.17 14.69 1.08
C LYS A 386 -4.98 16.19 0.99
N ASN A 387 -6.00 16.89 0.48
CA ASN A 387 -5.87 18.29 0.08
C ASN A 387 -6.17 19.27 1.21
N VAL A 388 -7.01 18.86 2.18
CA VAL A 388 -7.40 19.73 3.31
C VAL A 388 -6.64 19.39 4.58
N HIS A 389 -6.33 18.11 4.81
CA HIS A 389 -5.73 17.64 6.07
C HIS A 389 -4.30 17.09 5.91
N GLY A 390 -3.64 17.37 4.78
CA GLY A 390 -2.24 17.06 4.55
C GLY A 390 -1.89 15.57 4.51
N TYR A 391 -2.88 14.70 4.24
CA TYR A 391 -2.68 13.24 4.24
C TYR A 391 -2.02 12.71 2.94
N GLY A 392 -1.72 13.59 1.99
CA GLY A 392 -1.06 13.23 0.73
C GLY A 392 0.42 12.87 0.88
N ARG A 393 1.08 13.30 1.99
CA ARG A 393 2.48 13.02 2.29
C ARG A 393 2.69 12.67 3.76
N ALA A 394 3.54 11.68 4.02
CA ALA A 394 3.89 11.28 5.37
C ALA A 394 4.72 12.36 6.09
N ASN A 395 4.36 12.68 7.33
CA ASN A 395 5.06 13.67 8.14
C ASN A 395 6.32 13.08 8.79
N SER A 396 6.40 11.75 8.91
CA SER A 396 7.49 11.03 9.56
C SER A 396 7.67 9.67 8.90
N TYR A 397 8.74 8.96 9.24
CA TYR A 397 9.05 7.61 8.75
C TYR A 397 8.35 6.55 9.61
N GLY A 398 8.07 5.41 9.01
CA GLY A 398 7.54 4.22 9.67
C GLY A 398 6.02 4.15 9.72
N ILE A 399 5.51 2.93 9.66
CA ILE A 399 4.06 2.64 9.57
C ILE A 399 3.31 3.11 10.82
N GLU A 400 3.90 3.03 12.01
CA GLU A 400 3.30 3.49 13.27
C GLU A 400 3.03 5.01 13.24
N ASN A 401 4.01 5.79 12.73
CA ASN A 401 3.83 7.23 12.60
C ASN A 401 2.79 7.58 11.52
N MET A 402 2.70 6.76 10.48
CA MET A 402 1.67 6.91 9.45
C MET A 402 0.27 6.59 10.00
N GLN A 403 0.14 5.55 10.84
CA GLN A 403 -1.09 5.23 11.55
C GLN A 403 -1.52 6.38 12.48
N MET A 404 -0.59 6.98 13.20
CA MET A 404 -0.86 8.15 14.05
C MET A 404 -1.30 9.37 13.23
N GLN A 405 -0.67 9.63 12.10
CA GLN A 405 -1.09 10.69 11.17
C GLN A 405 -2.50 10.40 10.65
N GLY A 406 -2.79 9.16 10.26
CA GLY A 406 -4.10 8.69 9.84
C GLY A 406 -5.16 8.87 10.91
N ALA A 407 -4.84 8.48 12.15
CA ALA A 407 -5.73 8.63 13.30
C ALA A 407 -6.21 10.07 13.47
N MET A 408 -5.29 11.04 13.44
CA MET A 408 -5.62 12.45 13.61
C MET A 408 -6.38 13.03 12.40
N ALA A 409 -5.98 12.69 11.19
CA ALA A 409 -6.65 13.18 9.97
C ALA A 409 -8.08 12.62 9.87
N ILE A 410 -8.26 11.31 10.06
CA ILE A 410 -9.57 10.65 10.00
C ILE A 410 -10.47 11.13 11.13
N PHE A 411 -9.97 11.24 12.35
CA PHE A 411 -10.73 11.81 13.47
C PHE A 411 -11.23 13.21 13.14
N THR A 412 -10.38 14.05 12.57
CA THR A 412 -10.73 15.42 12.19
C THR A 412 -11.83 15.46 11.13
N VAL A 413 -11.72 14.68 10.05
CA VAL A 413 -12.75 14.70 8.98
C VAL A 413 -14.08 14.13 9.47
N ASN A 414 -14.05 13.11 10.34
CA ASN A 414 -15.25 12.57 10.95
C ASN A 414 -15.93 13.61 11.86
N LEU A 415 -15.18 14.28 12.76
CA LEU A 415 -15.73 15.34 13.61
C LEU A 415 -16.33 16.48 12.79
N LYS A 416 -15.63 16.99 11.79
CA LYS A 416 -16.14 18.04 10.89
C LYS A 416 -17.41 17.60 10.18
N ARG A 417 -17.49 16.34 9.76
CA ARG A 417 -18.67 15.81 9.12
C ARG A 417 -19.84 15.68 10.08
N ILE A 418 -19.62 15.19 11.30
CA ILE A 418 -20.62 15.10 12.35
C ILE A 418 -21.17 16.50 12.66
N LEU A 419 -20.31 17.49 12.91
CA LEU A 419 -20.70 18.86 13.19
C LEU A 419 -21.52 19.51 12.05
N LYS A 420 -21.30 19.08 10.80
CA LYS A 420 -22.07 19.58 9.66
C LYS A 420 -23.45 18.93 9.54
N LEU A 421 -23.66 17.76 10.15
CA LEU A 421 -24.91 16.98 10.05
C LEU A 421 -25.80 17.10 11.29
N ILE A 422 -25.29 17.67 12.39
CA ILE A 422 -26.06 18.13 13.54
C ILE A 422 -26.68 19.49 13.20
#